data_4bdcf5e91bc99c95f41124e44272f55d
#
_entry.id   4bdcf5e91bc99c95f41124e44272f55d
#
_cell.length_a   1.000
_cell.length_b   1.000
_cell.length_c   1.000
_cell.angle_alpha   90.00
_cell.angle_beta   90.00
_cell.angle_gamma   90.00
#
_symmetry.space_group_name_H-M   'P 1'
#
loop_
_entity.id
_entity.type
_entity.pdbx_description
1 polymer ?
#
loop_
_entity_poly.entity_id
_entity_poly.type
_entity_poly.pdbx_seq_one_letter_code
_entity_poly.pdbx_strand_id
1 'polypeptide(L)'
;MEKHWWQEVVVYQIYPRSFKDSNGDGIGDLRGIIEKLDYLHTLGIGAIWLSPVYKSPNDDNGYDISDYEDIMDEFGTMEDMEELIAEADKRGIKIVMDLVVNHTSDEHHWFIESRKGKDNSYHDYYVWADPAEDGGAPTDLQSVFLGSAWKYDEASGQYFLHLFSQRQPDLNWENEKVRREVYDMMNFWIDKGVGGFRMDVIDLIGKIPLEGITSNGPKLHEYLQEMNKATFGDKDLLTVGETWGATPEIAKLYSNPVRHELSMVFQFEHSLLDNEPGKEKWDLKPLEVSELKAVLSKWQTELGEEGWHSLFWNNHDLPRIVSRWGNDKEYRVRSAKAFAILLHMMKGTPYIYQGEELGLTNTPVSSIEELDDIESINMYHDRIARGFSVESIMESLNAKGRDNARRPIPWTAEASGGFTTGTPWLALNPNYKEINVEAELQNPDSVFHTYRKLIQLRKDHPIVVWGDYELLETHSNVFAYYRTLGEERWLTVVNLSDFEEEISVDARFNKVLVTNTEDEITDLHAYKLSPWQAFVVELSGN
;
A
#
# COMPACT_ATOMS: atom_id res chain seq x y z
N MET A 1 13.44 -19.72 -14.38
CA MET A 1 13.54 -18.57 -13.46
C MET A 1 13.74 -19.10 -12.05
N GLU A 2 14.64 -18.51 -11.28
CA GLU A 2 14.80 -18.88 -9.87
C GLU A 2 13.55 -18.49 -9.09
N LYS A 3 13.10 -19.39 -8.20
CA LYS A 3 11.91 -19.17 -7.38
C LYS A 3 12.32 -18.58 -6.04
N HIS A 4 11.61 -17.54 -5.62
CA HIS A 4 11.85 -16.83 -4.37
C HIS A 4 10.67 -16.95 -3.43
N TRP A 5 10.93 -16.97 -2.12
CA TRP A 5 9.88 -17.08 -1.09
C TRP A 5 8.85 -15.93 -1.19
N TRP A 6 9.31 -14.72 -1.53
CA TRP A 6 8.44 -13.54 -1.63
C TRP A 6 7.49 -13.57 -2.85
N GLN A 7 7.70 -14.50 -3.81
CA GLN A 7 6.76 -14.76 -4.89
C GLN A 7 5.59 -15.63 -4.42
N GLU A 8 5.79 -16.48 -3.42
CA GLU A 8 4.82 -17.47 -2.96
C GLU A 8 3.94 -16.99 -1.81
N VAL A 9 4.38 -16.00 -1.05
CA VAL A 9 3.66 -15.52 0.15
C VAL A 9 2.61 -14.47 -0.17
N VAL A 10 1.77 -14.20 0.83
CA VAL A 10 0.91 -13.03 0.92
C VAL A 10 1.47 -12.12 1.99
N VAL A 11 1.59 -10.83 1.67
CA VAL A 11 2.09 -9.79 2.58
C VAL A 11 0.92 -9.08 3.24
N TYR A 12 1.02 -8.82 4.53
CA TYR A 12 0.05 -8.05 5.30
C TYR A 12 0.68 -6.73 5.73
N GLN A 13 0.06 -5.60 5.38
CA GLN A 13 0.53 -4.29 5.83
C GLN A 13 -0.08 -3.93 7.17
N ILE A 14 0.77 -3.61 8.14
CA ILE A 14 0.39 -3.05 9.44
C ILE A 14 0.68 -1.56 9.47
N TYR A 15 -0.35 -0.77 9.81
CA TYR A 15 -0.23 0.63 10.20
C TYR A 15 -0.15 0.68 11.73
N PRO A 16 1.07 0.83 12.31
CA PRO A 16 1.32 0.49 13.72
C PRO A 16 0.43 1.24 14.71
N ARG A 17 0.23 2.53 14.46
CA ARG A 17 -0.54 3.43 15.32
C ARG A 17 -1.99 2.96 15.53
N SER A 18 -2.53 2.20 14.59
CA SER A 18 -3.94 1.79 14.55
C SER A 18 -4.16 0.29 14.54
N PHE A 19 -3.15 -0.53 14.88
CA PHE A 19 -3.32 -1.98 14.88
C PHE A 19 -3.78 -2.52 16.23
N LYS A 20 -2.97 -2.37 17.27
CA LYS A 20 -3.30 -2.80 18.65
C LYS A 20 -2.47 -2.04 19.67
N ASP A 21 -3.14 -1.43 20.63
CA ASP A 21 -2.53 -0.76 21.78
C ASP A 21 -2.39 -1.75 22.95
N SER A 22 -1.17 -1.90 23.46
CA SER A 22 -0.86 -2.82 24.57
C SER A 22 -0.80 -2.15 25.94
N ASN A 23 -0.62 -0.83 26.00
CA ASN A 23 -0.35 -0.10 27.25
C ASN A 23 -1.44 0.91 27.67
N GLY A 24 -2.49 1.06 26.88
CA GLY A 24 -3.63 1.91 27.21
C GLY A 24 -3.48 3.40 26.90
N ASP A 25 -2.45 3.80 26.17
CA ASP A 25 -2.23 5.21 25.79
C ASP A 25 -3.08 5.67 24.59
N GLY A 26 -3.83 4.75 23.96
CA GLY A 26 -4.68 5.03 22.81
C GLY A 26 -3.98 4.90 21.46
N ILE A 27 -2.70 4.54 21.46
CA ILE A 27 -1.85 4.43 20.28
C ILE A 27 -1.39 2.98 20.15
N GLY A 28 -1.55 2.39 18.96
CA GLY A 28 -1.03 1.07 18.66
C GLY A 28 0.50 1.02 18.80
N ASP A 29 1.04 -0.15 19.12
CA ASP A 29 2.45 -0.32 19.44
C ASP A 29 2.99 -1.70 19.02
N LEU A 30 4.31 -1.86 19.10
CA LEU A 30 4.99 -3.11 18.72
C LEU A 30 4.56 -4.30 19.58
N ARG A 31 4.36 -4.10 20.88
CA ARG A 31 3.88 -5.15 21.78
C ARG A 31 2.46 -5.61 21.40
N GLY A 32 1.61 -4.68 20.98
CA GLY A 32 0.28 -5.00 20.45
C GLY A 32 0.35 -5.87 19.20
N ILE A 33 1.31 -5.61 18.32
CA ILE A 33 1.54 -6.45 17.13
C ILE A 33 1.98 -7.85 17.54
N ILE A 34 2.91 -7.97 18.49
CA ILE A 34 3.38 -9.25 19.02
C ILE A 34 2.20 -10.07 19.58
N GLU A 35 1.31 -9.43 20.35
CA GLU A 35 0.10 -10.06 20.89
C GLU A 35 -0.82 -10.65 19.80
N LYS A 36 -0.80 -10.10 18.59
CA LYS A 36 -1.69 -10.47 17.47
C LYS A 36 -1.01 -11.30 16.39
N LEU A 37 0.21 -11.73 16.57
CA LEU A 37 0.92 -12.56 15.59
C LEU A 37 0.21 -13.89 15.33
N ASP A 38 -0.40 -14.51 16.33
CA ASP A 38 -1.15 -15.75 16.14
C ASP A 38 -2.39 -15.56 15.26
N TYR A 39 -3.06 -14.41 15.37
CA TYR A 39 -4.14 -14.03 14.47
C TYR A 39 -3.65 -13.96 13.01
N LEU A 40 -2.52 -13.29 12.77
CA LEU A 40 -1.93 -13.17 11.44
C LEU A 40 -1.43 -14.51 10.90
N HIS A 41 -0.86 -15.35 11.77
CA HIS A 41 -0.48 -16.71 11.42
C HIS A 41 -1.70 -17.55 11.01
N THR A 42 -2.81 -17.41 11.73
CA THR A 42 -4.09 -18.09 11.40
C THR A 42 -4.62 -17.62 10.04
N LEU A 43 -4.51 -16.34 9.71
CA LEU A 43 -4.86 -15.83 8.37
C LEU A 43 -4.01 -16.50 7.29
N GLY A 44 -2.73 -16.76 7.59
CA GLY A 44 -1.82 -17.52 6.72
C GLY A 44 -0.79 -16.68 5.99
N ILE A 45 -0.63 -15.41 6.34
CA ILE A 45 0.34 -14.51 5.71
C ILE A 45 1.78 -14.95 5.98
N GLY A 46 2.70 -14.61 5.07
CA GLY A 46 4.11 -14.96 5.16
C GLY A 46 5.06 -13.79 5.37
N ALA A 47 4.57 -12.57 5.31
CA ALA A 47 5.34 -11.37 5.60
C ALA A 47 4.44 -10.25 6.11
N ILE A 48 5.00 -9.38 6.93
CA ILE A 48 4.37 -8.15 7.41
C ILE A 48 5.18 -6.97 6.86
N TRP A 49 4.55 -6.12 6.06
CA TRP A 49 5.07 -4.79 5.79
C TRP A 49 4.62 -3.89 6.93
N LEU A 50 5.59 -3.41 7.69
CA LEU A 50 5.40 -2.53 8.83
C LEU A 50 5.61 -1.08 8.37
N SER A 51 4.55 -0.26 8.39
CA SER A 51 4.69 1.18 8.16
C SER A 51 5.65 1.78 9.21
N PRO A 52 6.24 2.97 8.98
CA PRO A 52 7.38 3.43 9.76
C PRO A 52 7.16 3.42 11.28
N VAL A 53 8.10 2.86 12.01
CA VAL A 53 8.14 2.84 13.49
C VAL A 53 9.34 3.58 14.06
N TYR A 54 10.15 4.18 13.21
CA TYR A 54 11.32 4.96 13.60
C TYR A 54 10.95 6.24 14.33
N LYS A 55 11.91 6.85 15.04
CA LYS A 55 11.68 8.15 15.66
C LYS A 55 11.21 9.18 14.65
N SER A 56 10.14 9.88 14.99
CA SER A 56 9.48 10.86 14.15
C SER A 56 8.69 11.86 15.00
N PRO A 57 8.66 13.15 14.64
CA PRO A 57 7.76 14.12 15.26
C PRO A 57 6.31 14.02 14.78
N ASN A 58 5.98 13.07 13.88
CA ASN A 58 4.62 12.80 13.38
C ASN A 58 3.96 13.92 12.56
N ASP A 59 4.71 14.68 11.84
CA ASP A 59 4.15 15.66 10.91
C ASP A 59 3.35 14.95 9.79
N ASP A 60 3.86 13.82 9.30
CA ASP A 60 3.21 12.96 8.30
C ASP A 60 3.10 11.51 8.80
N ASN A 61 2.64 11.34 10.03
CA ASN A 61 2.37 10.04 10.66
C ASN A 61 3.48 9.00 10.48
N GLY A 62 4.73 9.38 10.79
CA GLY A 62 5.90 8.52 10.76
C GLY A 62 6.71 8.58 9.46
N TYR A 63 6.19 9.15 8.38
CA TYR A 63 6.94 9.32 7.14
C TYR A 63 7.87 10.53 7.13
N ASP A 64 8.01 11.20 8.25
CA ASP A 64 8.99 12.23 8.58
C ASP A 64 9.94 11.68 9.65
N ILE A 65 11.02 11.04 9.22
CA ILE A 65 11.91 10.27 10.09
C ILE A 65 13.02 11.16 10.66
N SER A 66 13.13 11.19 11.99
CA SER A 66 14.19 11.93 12.69
C SER A 66 15.38 11.05 13.11
N ASP A 67 15.23 9.75 13.23
CA ASP A 67 16.29 8.77 13.48
C ASP A 67 15.90 7.42 12.90
N TYR A 68 16.65 6.94 11.90
CA TYR A 68 16.38 5.67 11.22
C TYR A 68 16.77 4.42 12.03
N GLU A 69 17.62 4.57 13.04
CA GLU A 69 18.20 3.45 13.80
C GLU A 69 17.67 3.38 15.23
N ASP A 70 16.55 4.03 15.50
CA ASP A 70 15.86 3.98 16.79
C ASP A 70 14.34 3.95 16.61
N ILE A 71 13.64 3.47 17.61
CA ILE A 71 12.19 3.30 17.61
C ILE A 71 11.53 4.49 18.30
N MET A 72 10.42 4.95 17.73
CA MET A 72 9.58 5.98 18.34
C MET A 72 9.08 5.52 19.70
N ASP A 73 9.20 6.37 20.72
CA ASP A 73 8.85 6.02 22.10
C ASP A 73 7.41 5.51 22.26
N GLU A 74 6.47 6.07 21.49
CA GLU A 74 5.07 5.66 21.49
C GLU A 74 4.86 4.22 21.00
N PHE A 75 5.75 3.71 20.13
CA PHE A 75 5.68 2.36 19.60
C PHE A 75 6.44 1.33 20.42
N GLY A 76 7.36 1.76 21.26
CA GLY A 76 8.14 0.88 22.12
C GLY A 76 9.64 1.14 22.03
N THR A 77 10.41 0.08 22.18
CA THR A 77 11.88 0.10 22.22
C THR A 77 12.49 -0.72 21.10
N MET A 78 13.79 -0.59 20.90
CA MET A 78 14.54 -1.47 20.00
C MET A 78 14.42 -2.93 20.42
N GLU A 79 14.39 -3.22 21.72
CA GLU A 79 14.19 -4.58 22.24
C GLU A 79 12.82 -5.14 21.84
N ASP A 80 11.77 -4.32 21.87
CA ASP A 80 10.43 -4.69 21.39
C ASP A 80 10.44 -5.02 19.89
N MET A 81 11.19 -4.24 19.10
CA MET A 81 11.33 -4.50 17.67
C MET A 81 12.08 -5.80 17.38
N GLU A 82 13.18 -6.05 18.10
CA GLU A 82 13.95 -7.30 17.99
C GLU A 82 13.09 -8.51 18.38
N GLU A 83 12.27 -8.39 19.41
CA GLU A 83 11.31 -9.43 19.82
C GLU A 83 10.25 -9.67 18.76
N LEU A 84 9.71 -8.61 18.16
CA LEU A 84 8.75 -8.75 17.05
C LEU A 84 9.35 -9.53 15.87
N ILE A 85 10.58 -9.20 15.48
CA ILE A 85 11.28 -9.91 14.40
C ILE A 85 11.43 -11.40 14.74
N ALA A 86 11.87 -11.71 15.96
CA ALA A 86 12.08 -13.08 16.43
C ALA A 86 10.76 -13.87 16.53
N GLU A 87 9.73 -13.29 17.13
CA GLU A 87 8.42 -13.95 17.30
C GLU A 87 7.70 -14.16 15.96
N ALA A 88 7.83 -13.23 15.02
CA ALA A 88 7.32 -13.39 13.67
C ALA A 88 8.06 -14.53 12.95
N ASP A 89 9.39 -14.59 13.06
CA ASP A 89 10.21 -15.63 12.42
C ASP A 89 9.83 -17.05 12.91
N LYS A 90 9.55 -17.22 14.19
CA LYS A 90 9.05 -18.49 14.77
C LYS A 90 7.76 -18.97 14.10
N ARG A 91 6.97 -18.07 13.55
CA ARG A 91 5.70 -18.34 12.85
C ARG A 91 5.83 -18.36 11.33
N GLY A 92 7.07 -18.31 10.82
CA GLY A 92 7.33 -18.27 9.38
C GLY A 92 6.95 -16.94 8.74
N ILE A 93 6.91 -15.85 9.51
CA ILE A 93 6.55 -14.51 9.03
C ILE A 93 7.78 -13.62 9.03
N LYS A 94 8.09 -13.02 7.88
CA LYS A 94 9.18 -12.06 7.73
C LYS A 94 8.67 -10.64 7.98
N ILE A 95 9.51 -9.80 8.59
CA ILE A 95 9.21 -8.37 8.76
C ILE A 95 9.86 -7.59 7.62
N VAL A 96 9.06 -6.82 6.91
CA VAL A 96 9.48 -5.91 5.83
C VAL A 96 9.37 -4.48 6.37
N MET A 97 10.51 -3.78 6.47
CA MET A 97 10.55 -2.42 6.98
C MET A 97 10.20 -1.41 5.90
N ASP A 98 9.58 -0.31 6.30
CA ASP A 98 9.35 0.83 5.40
C ASP A 98 10.63 1.64 5.27
N LEU A 99 11.15 1.80 4.06
CA LEU A 99 12.36 2.56 3.75
C LEU A 99 11.95 3.91 3.17
N VAL A 100 12.03 4.95 3.98
CA VAL A 100 11.67 6.32 3.61
C VAL A 100 12.94 7.14 3.44
N VAL A 101 13.48 7.16 2.22
CA VAL A 101 14.81 7.73 1.95
C VAL A 101 14.81 8.82 0.87
N ASN A 102 13.65 9.23 0.39
CA ASN A 102 13.52 10.42 -0.44
C ASN A 102 13.73 11.70 0.39
N HIS A 103 13.29 11.70 1.63
CA HIS A 103 13.30 12.83 2.56
C HIS A 103 13.48 12.36 4.00
N THR A 104 13.76 13.30 4.90
CA THR A 104 13.76 13.06 6.35
C THR A 104 12.84 14.06 7.04
N SER A 105 12.66 13.91 8.37
CA SER A 105 12.16 15.01 9.20
C SER A 105 13.13 16.18 9.19
N ASP A 106 12.60 17.39 9.35
CA ASP A 106 13.42 18.59 9.61
C ASP A 106 14.11 18.55 10.99
N GLU A 107 13.69 17.63 11.87
CA GLU A 107 14.32 17.36 13.16
C GLU A 107 15.40 16.26 13.09
N HIS A 108 15.68 15.70 11.91
CA HIS A 108 16.79 14.78 11.71
C HIS A 108 18.13 15.52 11.92
N HIS A 109 19.07 14.89 12.58
CA HIS A 109 20.40 15.46 12.83
C HIS A 109 21.05 16.01 11.56
N TRP A 110 20.96 15.32 10.44
CA TRP A 110 21.51 15.77 9.17
C TRP A 110 20.93 17.12 8.73
N PHE A 111 19.65 17.35 8.92
CA PHE A 111 19.01 18.62 8.51
C PHE A 111 19.33 19.74 9.49
N ILE A 112 19.33 19.46 10.79
CA ILE A 112 19.72 20.45 11.82
C ILE A 112 21.11 20.99 11.53
N GLU A 113 22.05 20.13 11.13
CA GLU A 113 23.40 20.54 10.74
C GLU A 113 23.41 21.22 9.37
N SER A 114 22.74 20.66 8.37
CA SER A 114 22.68 21.14 6.99
C SER A 114 22.26 22.62 6.89
N ARG A 115 21.25 23.01 7.64
CA ARG A 115 20.70 24.36 7.63
C ARG A 115 21.58 25.42 8.29
N LYS A 116 22.64 25.04 8.98
CA LYS A 116 23.56 26.01 9.62
C LYS A 116 24.35 26.85 8.63
N GLY A 117 24.51 26.38 7.39
CA GLY A 117 25.13 27.14 6.33
C GLY A 117 25.88 26.30 5.31
N LYS A 118 26.31 26.97 4.21
CA LYS A 118 26.99 26.31 3.08
C LYS A 118 28.30 25.61 3.45
N ASP A 119 28.96 26.06 4.51
CA ASP A 119 30.25 25.49 4.96
C ASP A 119 30.08 24.26 5.89
N ASN A 120 28.87 23.95 6.28
CA ASN A 120 28.61 22.76 7.10
C ASN A 120 28.78 21.49 6.28
N SER A 121 29.43 20.48 6.83
CA SER A 121 29.69 19.21 6.13
C SER A 121 28.42 18.44 5.74
N TYR A 122 27.30 18.71 6.37
CA TYR A 122 25.99 18.14 6.05
C TYR A 122 25.16 18.99 5.10
N HIS A 123 25.64 20.17 4.69
CA HIS A 123 24.82 21.07 3.88
C HIS A 123 24.27 20.37 2.64
N ASP A 124 25.12 19.70 1.88
CA ASP A 124 24.75 19.03 0.64
C ASP A 124 24.09 17.65 0.83
N TYR A 125 23.73 17.29 2.06
CA TYR A 125 22.87 16.13 2.29
C TYR A 125 21.44 16.37 1.81
N TYR A 126 21.04 17.63 1.68
CA TYR A 126 19.73 18.06 1.21
C TYR A 126 19.84 18.90 -0.05
N VAL A 127 18.71 19.11 -0.71
CA VAL A 127 18.65 19.90 -1.94
C VAL A 127 18.42 21.36 -1.57
N TRP A 128 19.46 22.15 -1.70
CA TRP A 128 19.43 23.61 -1.50
C TRP A 128 19.62 24.34 -2.81
N ALA A 129 18.99 25.49 -2.94
CA ALA A 129 19.20 26.40 -4.07
C ALA A 129 19.14 27.86 -3.62
N ASP A 130 19.92 28.70 -4.29
CA ASP A 130 19.86 30.15 -4.09
C ASP A 130 18.50 30.70 -4.55
N PRO A 131 18.02 31.81 -3.95
CA PRO A 131 16.83 32.50 -4.44
C PRO A 131 16.95 32.87 -5.92
N ALA A 132 15.81 32.90 -6.62
CA ALA A 132 15.74 33.48 -7.96
C ALA A 132 16.15 34.96 -7.96
N GLU A 133 16.34 35.58 -9.15
CA GLU A 133 16.77 36.98 -9.27
C GLU A 133 15.84 37.95 -8.55
N ASP A 134 14.56 37.65 -8.46
CA ASP A 134 13.56 38.45 -7.75
C ASP A 134 13.51 38.15 -6.23
N GLY A 135 14.35 37.22 -5.75
CA GLY A 135 14.37 36.77 -4.36
C GLY A 135 13.36 35.67 -4.03
N GLY A 136 12.56 35.24 -5.00
CA GLY A 136 11.55 34.18 -4.86
C GLY A 136 12.13 32.79 -4.95
N ALA A 137 11.22 31.78 -4.98
CA ALA A 137 11.58 30.39 -5.08
C ALA A 137 12.40 30.08 -6.34
N PRO A 138 13.36 29.14 -6.28
CA PRO A 138 14.22 28.78 -7.41
C PRO A 138 13.49 28.34 -8.66
N THR A 139 12.38 27.61 -8.50
CA THR A 139 11.49 27.13 -9.57
C THR A 139 10.02 27.20 -9.12
N ASP A 140 9.11 26.87 -10.01
CA ASP A 140 7.66 26.83 -9.75
C ASP A 140 7.16 25.45 -9.30
N LEU A 141 8.06 24.52 -8.95
CA LEU A 141 7.68 23.20 -8.45
C LEU A 141 6.71 23.28 -7.28
N GLN A 142 5.68 22.44 -7.33
CA GLN A 142 4.66 22.33 -6.30
C GLN A 142 4.86 21.09 -5.43
N SER A 143 4.59 21.23 -4.14
CA SER A 143 4.53 20.12 -3.20
C SER A 143 3.30 19.24 -3.46
N VAL A 144 3.42 17.94 -3.22
CA VAL A 144 2.30 17.00 -3.24
C VAL A 144 1.23 17.40 -2.20
N PHE A 145 1.64 18.03 -1.09
CA PHE A 145 0.73 18.52 -0.05
C PHE A 145 0.35 19.99 -0.23
N LEU A 146 0.41 20.47 -1.46
CA LEU A 146 0.06 21.81 -1.90
C LEU A 146 1.06 22.90 -1.52
N GLY A 147 1.04 23.96 -2.31
CA GLY A 147 1.97 25.08 -2.19
C GLY A 147 3.33 24.82 -2.85
N SER A 148 4.22 25.79 -2.75
CA SER A 148 5.58 25.68 -3.31
C SER A 148 6.35 24.50 -2.71
N ALA A 149 7.09 23.78 -3.54
CA ALA A 149 8.03 22.75 -3.09
C ALA A 149 9.33 23.34 -2.49
N TRP A 150 9.49 24.64 -2.49
CA TRP A 150 10.65 25.33 -1.96
C TRP A 150 10.30 26.18 -0.74
N LYS A 151 11.09 26.04 0.31
CA LYS A 151 10.95 26.85 1.53
C LYS A 151 12.23 27.62 1.79
N TYR A 152 12.08 28.95 2.00
CA TYR A 152 13.19 29.78 2.38
C TYR A 152 13.64 29.54 3.82
N ASP A 153 14.93 29.41 4.02
CA ASP A 153 15.55 29.28 5.34
C ASP A 153 16.45 30.52 5.63
N GLU A 154 16.06 31.29 6.63
CA GLU A 154 16.77 32.50 6.99
C GLU A 154 18.20 32.26 7.48
N ALA A 155 18.45 31.11 8.13
CA ALA A 155 19.76 30.79 8.67
C ALA A 155 20.80 30.57 7.57
N SER A 156 20.42 29.89 6.48
CA SER A 156 21.31 29.63 5.34
C SER A 156 21.21 30.65 4.22
N GLY A 157 20.12 31.44 4.17
CA GLY A 157 19.84 32.36 3.06
C GLY A 157 19.47 31.68 1.76
N GLN A 158 19.09 30.39 1.80
CA GLN A 158 18.71 29.58 0.66
C GLN A 158 17.33 28.98 0.82
N TYR A 159 16.81 28.39 -0.27
CA TYR A 159 15.62 27.57 -0.26
C TYR A 159 16.03 26.08 -0.19
N PHE A 160 15.30 25.29 0.59
CA PHE A 160 15.40 23.85 0.53
C PHE A 160 14.17 23.23 -0.16
N LEU A 161 14.38 22.11 -0.83
CA LEU A 161 13.32 21.37 -1.50
C LEU A 161 12.54 20.51 -0.49
N HIS A 162 11.21 20.51 -0.60
CA HIS A 162 10.32 19.57 0.05
C HIS A 162 9.20 19.16 -0.91
N LEU A 163 9.30 18.00 -1.50
CA LEU A 163 8.25 17.50 -2.41
C LEU A 163 6.95 17.15 -1.66
N PHE A 164 7.04 16.96 -0.35
CA PHE A 164 5.93 16.69 0.56
C PHE A 164 5.76 17.85 1.56
N SER A 165 5.59 17.57 2.84
CA SER A 165 5.46 18.60 3.87
C SER A 165 6.68 19.52 3.93
N GLN A 166 6.46 20.76 4.32
CA GLN A 166 7.55 21.71 4.62
C GLN A 166 8.50 21.19 5.71
N ARG A 167 8.07 20.21 6.50
CA ARG A 167 8.86 19.55 7.53
C ARG A 167 9.49 18.23 7.07
N GLN A 168 9.46 17.96 5.76
CA GLN A 168 10.06 16.80 5.14
C GLN A 168 11.06 17.21 4.05
N PRO A 169 12.23 17.77 4.42
CA PRO A 169 13.23 18.18 3.44
C PRO A 169 13.77 17.00 2.64
N ASP A 170 13.90 17.20 1.32
CA ASP A 170 14.35 16.17 0.39
C ASP A 170 15.86 15.93 0.48
N LEU A 171 16.24 14.67 0.54
CA LEU A 171 17.65 14.25 0.50
C LEU A 171 18.25 14.41 -0.89
N ASN A 172 19.52 14.75 -0.94
CA ASN A 172 20.31 14.89 -2.16
C ASN A 172 21.04 13.59 -2.48
N TRP A 173 20.44 12.74 -3.31
CA TRP A 173 21.01 11.45 -3.70
C TRP A 173 22.23 11.55 -4.64
N GLU A 174 22.49 12.72 -5.23
CA GLU A 174 23.75 12.94 -5.97
C GLU A 174 24.96 12.91 -5.04
N ASN A 175 24.77 13.19 -3.76
CA ASN A 175 25.81 13.13 -2.75
C ASN A 175 26.07 11.68 -2.32
N GLU A 176 27.24 11.16 -2.65
CA GLU A 176 27.65 9.79 -2.29
C GLU A 176 27.59 9.53 -0.78
N LYS A 177 27.84 10.55 0.05
CA LYS A 177 27.77 10.41 1.51
C LYS A 177 26.35 10.08 1.96
N VAL A 178 25.34 10.68 1.34
CA VAL A 178 23.92 10.36 1.60
C VAL A 178 23.63 8.93 1.24
N ARG A 179 24.06 8.47 0.07
CA ARG A 179 23.86 7.10 -0.37
C ARG A 179 24.49 6.09 0.59
N ARG A 180 25.73 6.34 1.04
CA ARG A 180 26.41 5.47 2.00
C ARG A 180 25.70 5.43 3.36
N GLU A 181 25.26 6.57 3.87
CA GLU A 181 24.48 6.63 5.12
C GLU A 181 23.20 5.78 5.01
N VAL A 182 22.50 5.87 3.88
CA VAL A 182 21.31 5.08 3.63
C VAL A 182 21.63 3.58 3.59
N TYR A 183 22.68 3.18 2.87
CA TYR A 183 23.06 1.76 2.77
C TYR A 183 23.53 1.20 4.11
N ASP A 184 24.27 1.96 4.89
CA ASP A 184 24.69 1.56 6.23
C ASP A 184 23.48 1.34 7.15
N MET A 185 22.49 2.22 7.09
CA MET A 185 21.22 2.10 7.81
C MET A 185 20.43 0.86 7.36
N MET A 186 20.37 0.60 6.07
CA MET A 186 19.71 -0.61 5.56
C MET A 186 20.41 -1.87 6.07
N ASN A 187 21.73 -1.92 6.06
CA ASN A 187 22.50 -3.04 6.59
C ASN A 187 22.33 -3.22 8.11
N PHE A 188 22.16 -2.13 8.85
CA PHE A 188 21.80 -2.19 10.27
C PHE A 188 20.52 -3.00 10.49
N TRP A 189 19.47 -2.75 9.69
CA TRP A 189 18.20 -3.48 9.79
C TRP A 189 18.30 -4.91 9.24
N ILE A 190 19.05 -5.13 8.16
CA ILE A 190 19.29 -6.46 7.62
C ILE A 190 19.98 -7.33 8.68
N ASP A 191 20.99 -6.81 9.38
CA ASP A 191 21.70 -7.51 10.44
C ASP A 191 20.79 -7.87 11.64
N LYS A 192 19.71 -7.14 11.84
CA LYS A 192 18.68 -7.47 12.84
C LYS A 192 17.72 -8.58 12.40
N GLY A 193 17.77 -9.00 11.14
CA GLY A 193 16.98 -10.11 10.63
C GLY A 193 15.70 -9.73 9.91
N VAL A 194 15.56 -8.48 9.43
CA VAL A 194 14.40 -8.10 8.60
C VAL A 194 14.42 -8.85 7.28
N GLY A 195 13.22 -9.15 6.75
CA GLY A 195 13.04 -9.90 5.51
C GLY A 195 13.01 -9.06 4.25
N GLY A 196 13.14 -7.74 4.37
CA GLY A 196 13.16 -6.86 3.23
C GLY A 196 12.72 -5.44 3.52
N PHE A 197 12.47 -4.69 2.44
CA PHE A 197 12.08 -3.27 2.49
C PHE A 197 10.96 -2.95 1.50
N ARG A 198 9.99 -2.18 1.96
CA ARG A 198 9.11 -1.40 1.09
C ARG A 198 9.68 0.00 0.97
N MET A 199 9.89 0.47 -0.24
CA MET A 199 10.61 1.71 -0.51
C MET A 199 9.64 2.81 -0.91
N ASP A 200 9.43 3.73 0.03
CA ASP A 200 8.54 4.89 -0.10
C ASP A 200 9.02 5.81 -1.24
N VAL A 201 8.12 6.16 -2.13
CA VAL A 201 8.33 7.06 -3.29
C VAL A 201 9.71 6.95 -3.94
N ILE A 202 10.18 5.73 -4.11
CA ILE A 202 11.56 5.46 -4.53
C ILE A 202 11.89 5.98 -5.94
N ASP A 203 10.89 6.22 -6.76
CA ASP A 203 11.03 6.81 -8.09
C ASP A 203 11.46 8.29 -8.07
N LEU A 204 11.46 8.92 -6.89
CA LEU A 204 11.84 10.33 -6.72
C LEU A 204 13.31 10.55 -6.34
N ILE A 205 14.06 9.51 -5.96
CA ILE A 205 15.43 9.70 -5.47
C ILE A 205 16.43 10.17 -6.54
N GLY A 206 16.11 9.94 -7.82
CA GLY A 206 16.92 10.43 -8.94
C GLY A 206 16.55 11.81 -9.46
N LYS A 207 15.83 12.61 -8.66
CA LYS A 207 15.36 13.95 -9.06
C LYS A 207 16.46 14.91 -9.47
N ILE A 208 16.14 15.78 -10.41
CA ILE A 208 16.93 16.97 -10.78
C ILE A 208 15.99 18.18 -10.73
N PRO A 209 15.75 18.73 -9.52
CA PRO A 209 14.66 19.69 -9.30
C PRO A 209 14.78 20.99 -10.11
N LEU A 210 16.01 21.49 -10.31
CA LEU A 210 16.24 22.70 -11.08
C LEU A 210 15.96 22.55 -12.57
N GLU A 211 15.92 21.31 -13.07
CA GLU A 211 15.50 20.97 -14.43
C GLU A 211 14.02 20.53 -14.50
N GLY A 212 13.30 20.59 -13.39
CA GLY A 212 11.90 20.16 -13.31
C GLY A 212 11.68 18.64 -13.32
N ILE A 213 12.74 17.85 -13.13
CA ILE A 213 12.66 16.38 -13.07
C ILE A 213 12.48 15.95 -11.62
N THR A 214 11.30 15.41 -11.29
CA THR A 214 11.00 14.94 -9.93
C THR A 214 11.00 13.43 -9.83
N SER A 215 10.50 12.72 -10.83
CA SER A 215 10.44 11.25 -10.87
C SER A 215 11.17 10.68 -12.08
N ASN A 216 11.57 9.42 -11.98
CA ASN A 216 12.24 8.68 -13.06
C ASN A 216 13.47 9.42 -13.62
N GLY A 217 14.24 10.05 -12.74
CA GLY A 217 15.45 10.77 -13.13
C GLY A 217 16.51 9.87 -13.77
N PRO A 218 17.48 10.46 -14.51
CA PRO A 218 18.41 9.69 -15.33
C PRO A 218 19.35 8.77 -14.54
N LYS A 219 19.60 9.05 -13.27
CA LYS A 219 20.47 8.24 -12.39
C LYS A 219 19.72 7.31 -11.45
N LEU A 220 18.38 7.28 -11.50
CA LEU A 220 17.57 6.49 -10.57
C LEU A 220 17.98 5.02 -10.54
N HIS A 221 18.04 4.38 -11.69
CA HIS A 221 18.35 2.96 -11.78
C HIS A 221 19.80 2.65 -11.42
N GLU A 222 20.73 3.57 -11.69
CA GLU A 222 22.13 3.48 -11.23
C GLU A 222 22.18 3.47 -9.69
N TYR A 223 21.43 4.33 -9.02
CA TYR A 223 21.34 4.35 -7.55
C TYR A 223 20.73 3.08 -6.98
N LEU A 224 19.70 2.54 -7.62
CA LEU A 224 19.09 1.27 -7.18
C LEU A 224 20.01 0.07 -7.36
N GLN A 225 20.78 0.03 -8.43
CA GLN A 225 21.79 -1.01 -8.65
C GLN A 225 22.92 -0.90 -7.63
N GLU A 226 23.37 0.30 -7.30
CA GLU A 226 24.36 0.54 -6.24
C GLU A 226 23.81 0.09 -4.88
N MET A 227 22.56 0.44 -4.55
CA MET A 227 21.87 0.02 -3.33
C MET A 227 21.78 -1.50 -3.22
N ASN A 228 21.35 -2.16 -4.28
CA ASN A 228 21.29 -3.63 -4.36
C ASN A 228 22.64 -4.26 -4.03
N LYS A 229 23.69 -3.83 -4.73
CA LYS A 229 25.04 -4.34 -4.54
C LYS A 229 25.59 -4.11 -3.13
N ALA A 230 25.27 -2.96 -2.52
CA ALA A 230 25.78 -2.58 -1.21
C ALA A 230 25.00 -3.21 -0.04
N THR A 231 23.79 -3.70 -0.27
CA THR A 231 22.88 -4.11 0.83
C THR A 231 22.31 -5.53 0.62
N PHE A 232 21.26 -5.69 -0.16
CA PHE A 232 20.46 -6.92 -0.23
C PHE A 232 20.76 -7.82 -1.43
N GLY A 233 21.65 -7.45 -2.34
CA GLY A 233 21.81 -8.12 -3.64
C GLY A 233 22.29 -9.57 -3.58
N ASP A 234 22.99 -9.98 -2.52
CA ASP A 234 23.45 -11.35 -2.27
C ASP A 234 22.55 -12.10 -1.27
N LYS A 235 21.40 -11.53 -0.94
CA LYS A 235 20.43 -12.07 0.02
C LYS A 235 19.07 -12.22 -0.64
N ASP A 236 18.30 -13.22 -0.20
CA ASP A 236 16.95 -13.44 -0.70
C ASP A 236 15.93 -12.63 0.13
N LEU A 237 15.91 -11.32 -0.08
CA LEU A 237 15.01 -10.39 0.59
C LEU A 237 13.92 -9.90 -0.36
N LEU A 238 12.76 -9.57 0.22
CA LEU A 238 11.69 -8.90 -0.50
C LEU A 238 11.98 -7.40 -0.57
N THR A 239 12.01 -6.86 -1.78
CA THR A 239 12.12 -5.42 -2.00
C THR A 239 11.02 -4.95 -2.94
N VAL A 240 10.21 -3.99 -2.50
CA VAL A 240 9.12 -3.44 -3.30
C VAL A 240 9.17 -1.93 -3.29
N GLY A 241 9.16 -1.32 -4.47
CA GLY A 241 9.20 0.13 -4.64
C GLY A 241 7.82 0.73 -4.85
N GLU A 242 7.53 1.83 -4.18
CA GLU A 242 6.36 2.65 -4.48
C GLU A 242 6.67 3.56 -5.66
N THR A 243 5.96 3.35 -6.79
CA THR A 243 6.21 4.07 -8.04
C THR A 243 4.88 4.50 -8.68
N TRP A 244 4.50 5.76 -8.48
CA TRP A 244 3.21 6.29 -8.93
C TRP A 244 3.08 6.43 -10.45
N GLY A 245 4.18 6.67 -11.14
CA GLY A 245 4.21 6.87 -12.59
C GLY A 245 4.66 5.65 -13.39
N ALA A 246 4.73 4.45 -12.79
CA ALA A 246 5.20 3.27 -13.49
C ALA A 246 4.21 2.78 -14.54
N THR A 247 4.74 2.50 -15.73
CA THR A 247 4.11 1.68 -16.78
C THR A 247 4.71 0.27 -16.73
N PRO A 248 4.14 -0.74 -17.39
CA PRO A 248 4.79 -2.06 -17.47
C PRO A 248 6.24 -2.00 -17.95
N GLU A 249 6.54 -1.16 -18.94
CA GLU A 249 7.91 -0.98 -19.45
C GLU A 249 8.86 -0.39 -18.39
N ILE A 250 8.40 0.60 -17.64
CA ILE A 250 9.17 1.20 -16.55
C ILE A 250 9.33 0.17 -15.40
N ALA A 251 8.28 -0.57 -15.06
CA ALA A 251 8.33 -1.57 -14.00
C ALA A 251 9.35 -2.68 -14.27
N LYS A 252 9.53 -3.08 -15.52
CA LYS A 252 10.59 -4.03 -15.92
C LYS A 252 12.00 -3.53 -15.59
N LEU A 253 12.22 -2.22 -15.64
CA LEU A 253 13.52 -1.64 -15.28
C LEU A 253 13.85 -1.88 -13.80
N TYR A 254 12.84 -1.84 -12.92
CA TYR A 254 13.03 -2.10 -11.48
C TYR A 254 13.09 -3.60 -11.15
N SER A 255 12.26 -4.41 -11.80
CA SER A 255 11.95 -5.76 -11.33
C SER A 255 12.46 -6.90 -12.21
N ASN A 256 13.06 -6.60 -13.37
CA ASN A 256 13.71 -7.64 -14.15
C ASN A 256 14.97 -8.14 -13.40
N PRO A 257 15.06 -9.44 -13.04
CA PRO A 257 16.16 -9.97 -12.21
C PRO A 257 17.57 -9.69 -12.76
N VAL A 258 17.71 -9.62 -14.09
CA VAL A 258 19.03 -9.37 -14.72
C VAL A 258 19.56 -7.96 -14.50
N ARG A 259 18.70 -7.04 -14.03
CA ARG A 259 19.08 -5.65 -13.76
C ARG A 259 19.58 -5.43 -12.35
N HIS A 260 19.37 -6.38 -11.43
CA HIS A 260 19.81 -6.31 -10.04
C HIS A 260 19.37 -5.04 -9.31
N GLU A 261 18.05 -4.78 -9.29
CA GLU A 261 17.45 -3.65 -8.59
C GLU A 261 16.49 -4.14 -7.50
N LEU A 262 15.19 -4.22 -7.77
CA LEU A 262 14.17 -4.60 -6.79
C LEU A 262 13.48 -5.91 -7.17
N SER A 263 12.72 -6.49 -6.22
CA SER A 263 11.89 -7.66 -6.50
C SER A 263 10.67 -7.32 -7.35
N MET A 264 10.02 -6.20 -7.04
CA MET A 264 8.77 -5.74 -7.66
C MET A 264 8.54 -4.26 -7.38
N VAL A 265 7.54 -3.69 -8.00
CA VAL A 265 7.05 -2.34 -7.68
C VAL A 265 5.54 -2.34 -7.47
N PHE A 266 5.03 -1.40 -6.66
CA PHE A 266 3.63 -1.03 -6.67
C PHE A 266 3.37 -0.10 -7.83
N GLN A 267 2.46 -0.47 -8.71
CA GLN A 267 1.92 0.40 -9.73
C GLN A 267 0.58 0.96 -9.27
N PHE A 268 0.23 2.16 -9.69
CA PHE A 268 -0.98 2.86 -9.24
C PHE A 268 -1.96 3.19 -10.36
N GLU A 269 -1.73 2.68 -11.57
CA GLU A 269 -2.57 3.00 -12.72
C GLU A 269 -4.05 2.63 -12.45
N HIS A 270 -4.29 1.45 -11.86
CA HIS A 270 -5.66 1.05 -11.49
C HIS A 270 -6.27 1.94 -10.39
N SER A 271 -5.45 2.45 -9.48
CA SER A 271 -5.95 3.29 -8.37
C SER A 271 -6.30 4.73 -8.78
N LEU A 272 -6.02 5.11 -10.02
CA LEU A 272 -6.35 6.44 -10.56
C LEU A 272 -7.63 6.44 -11.40
N LEU A 273 -8.28 5.29 -11.59
CA LEU A 273 -9.42 5.13 -12.50
C LEU A 273 -10.70 5.87 -12.08
N ASP A 274 -10.80 6.26 -10.82
CA ASP A 274 -11.91 7.05 -10.29
C ASP A 274 -11.55 8.53 -10.07
N ASN A 275 -10.44 8.99 -10.64
CA ASN A 275 -10.09 10.39 -10.72
C ASN A 275 -10.61 10.99 -12.04
N GLU A 276 -11.19 12.19 -11.99
CA GLU A 276 -11.53 12.95 -13.19
C GLU A 276 -10.25 13.24 -13.98
N PRO A 277 -10.19 12.90 -15.29
CA PRO A 277 -8.99 13.12 -16.08
C PRO A 277 -8.54 14.58 -16.08
N GLY A 278 -7.25 14.80 -15.82
CA GLY A 278 -6.65 16.15 -15.81
C GLY A 278 -7.01 17.01 -14.60
N LYS A 279 -7.66 16.43 -13.61
CA LYS A 279 -8.02 17.11 -12.36
C LYS A 279 -7.32 16.49 -11.15
N GLU A 280 -7.63 17.01 -9.96
CA GLU A 280 -7.05 16.56 -8.71
C GLU A 280 -7.68 15.23 -8.24
N LYS A 281 -7.00 14.51 -7.36
CA LYS A 281 -7.48 13.29 -6.70
C LYS A 281 -8.87 13.43 -6.08
N TRP A 282 -9.24 14.64 -5.67
CA TRP A 282 -10.49 14.98 -4.98
C TRP A 282 -11.69 15.22 -5.90
N ASP A 283 -11.44 15.28 -7.21
CA ASP A 283 -12.47 15.42 -8.22
C ASP A 283 -12.94 14.03 -8.65
N LEU A 284 -14.08 13.61 -8.09
CA LEU A 284 -14.56 12.23 -8.14
C LEU A 284 -15.16 11.86 -9.49
N LYS A 285 -14.84 10.65 -9.93
CA LYS A 285 -15.43 9.98 -11.10
C LYS A 285 -15.83 8.56 -10.69
N PRO A 286 -17.01 8.05 -11.08
CA PRO A 286 -17.34 6.63 -10.89
C PRO A 286 -16.36 5.70 -11.59
N LEU A 287 -16.07 4.55 -10.97
CA LEU A 287 -15.27 3.51 -11.62
C LEU A 287 -16.06 2.91 -12.80
N GLU A 288 -15.41 2.78 -13.93
CA GLU A 288 -15.86 1.94 -15.04
C GLU A 288 -15.12 0.60 -14.99
N VAL A 289 -15.85 -0.51 -14.80
CA VAL A 289 -15.26 -1.84 -14.67
C VAL A 289 -14.47 -2.25 -15.91
N SER A 290 -14.90 -1.82 -17.09
CA SER A 290 -14.16 -2.05 -18.34
C SER A 290 -12.75 -1.45 -18.33
N GLU A 291 -12.56 -0.29 -17.70
CA GLU A 291 -11.25 0.33 -17.53
C GLU A 291 -10.39 -0.47 -16.54
N LEU A 292 -10.96 -0.96 -15.45
CA LEU A 292 -10.27 -1.81 -14.48
C LEU A 292 -9.80 -3.11 -15.12
N LYS A 293 -10.67 -3.77 -15.92
CA LYS A 293 -10.33 -4.98 -16.69
C LYS A 293 -9.14 -4.72 -17.61
N ALA A 294 -9.19 -3.62 -18.37
CA ALA A 294 -8.14 -3.28 -19.31
C ALA A 294 -6.79 -3.02 -18.63
N VAL A 295 -6.78 -2.26 -17.53
CA VAL A 295 -5.54 -1.92 -16.81
C VAL A 295 -4.93 -3.14 -16.15
N LEU A 296 -5.69 -3.91 -15.37
CA LEU A 296 -5.16 -5.08 -14.69
C LEU A 296 -4.70 -6.16 -15.68
N SER A 297 -5.45 -6.38 -16.77
CA SER A 297 -5.05 -7.34 -17.81
C SER A 297 -3.79 -6.91 -18.53
N LYS A 298 -3.65 -5.62 -18.83
CA LYS A 298 -2.43 -5.07 -19.41
C LYS A 298 -1.22 -5.40 -18.55
N TRP A 299 -1.30 -5.11 -17.26
CA TRP A 299 -0.21 -5.41 -16.33
C TRP A 299 0.09 -6.89 -16.23
N GLN A 300 -0.94 -7.75 -16.14
CA GLN A 300 -0.76 -9.20 -16.08
C GLN A 300 -0.07 -9.77 -17.32
N THR A 301 -0.33 -9.20 -18.50
CA THR A 301 0.23 -9.70 -19.76
C THR A 301 1.54 -9.04 -20.19
N GLU A 302 1.66 -7.72 -20.02
CA GLU A 302 2.83 -6.98 -20.52
C GLU A 302 4.06 -7.08 -19.63
N LEU A 303 3.91 -7.23 -18.32
CA LEU A 303 5.05 -7.43 -17.43
C LEU A 303 5.73 -8.78 -17.69
N GLY A 304 4.95 -9.82 -17.96
CA GLY A 304 5.41 -11.14 -18.39
C GLY A 304 6.40 -11.77 -17.42
N GLU A 305 7.47 -12.34 -17.98
CA GLU A 305 8.57 -12.93 -17.22
C GLU A 305 9.71 -11.95 -16.92
N GLU A 306 9.61 -10.72 -17.42
CA GLU A 306 10.63 -9.68 -17.25
C GLU A 306 10.45 -8.86 -15.97
N GLY A 307 9.50 -9.22 -15.12
CA GLY A 307 9.22 -8.59 -13.85
C GLY A 307 8.32 -9.44 -12.98
N TRP A 308 7.93 -8.89 -11.83
CA TRP A 308 7.01 -9.54 -10.91
C TRP A 308 5.97 -8.55 -10.40
N HIS A 309 4.71 -8.99 -10.28
CA HIS A 309 3.60 -8.13 -9.87
C HIS A 309 3.48 -8.03 -8.36
N SER A 310 3.15 -6.85 -7.85
CA SER A 310 2.50 -6.66 -6.57
C SER A 310 1.01 -6.44 -6.80
N LEU A 311 0.18 -7.13 -6.01
CA LEU A 311 -1.27 -7.09 -6.15
C LEU A 311 -1.87 -6.43 -4.90
N PHE A 312 -2.61 -5.34 -5.05
CA PHE A 312 -3.21 -4.67 -3.90
C PHE A 312 -4.47 -3.87 -4.29
N TRP A 313 -5.39 -3.75 -3.36
CA TRP A 313 -6.52 -2.84 -3.41
C TRP A 313 -6.33 -1.62 -2.52
N ASN A 314 -5.78 -1.85 -1.32
CA ASN A 314 -5.67 -0.86 -0.26
C ASN A 314 -4.22 -0.69 0.21
N ASN A 315 -3.98 0.47 0.79
CA ASN A 315 -2.85 0.79 1.64
C ASN A 315 -3.25 1.93 2.60
N HIS A 316 -2.29 2.44 3.36
CA HIS A 316 -2.52 3.52 4.33
C HIS A 316 -2.83 4.89 3.69
N ASP A 317 -2.74 5.01 2.36
CA ASP A 317 -3.00 6.25 1.59
C ASP A 317 -4.29 6.19 0.78
N LEU A 318 -4.96 5.05 0.74
CA LEU A 318 -6.15 4.82 -0.09
C LEU A 318 -7.39 4.55 0.75
N PRO A 319 -8.57 4.99 0.31
CA PRO A 319 -9.81 4.66 0.98
C PRO A 319 -10.10 3.15 0.91
N ARG A 320 -10.99 2.67 1.78
CA ARG A 320 -11.35 1.25 1.83
C ARG A 320 -12.03 0.81 0.53
N ILE A 321 -11.59 -0.31 -0.03
CA ILE A 321 -12.04 -0.79 -1.34
C ILE A 321 -13.55 -1.03 -1.39
N VAL A 322 -14.14 -1.55 -0.33
CA VAL A 322 -15.57 -1.86 -0.27
C VAL A 322 -16.42 -0.60 -0.40
N SER A 323 -15.99 0.51 0.22
CA SER A 323 -16.65 1.81 0.10
C SER A 323 -16.29 2.54 -1.18
N ARG A 324 -15.08 2.33 -1.69
CA ARG A 324 -14.61 3.02 -2.89
C ARG A 324 -15.26 2.49 -4.16
N TRP A 325 -15.23 1.18 -4.37
CA TRP A 325 -15.67 0.51 -5.61
C TRP A 325 -16.66 -0.62 -5.40
N GLY A 326 -16.87 -1.03 -4.17
CA GLY A 326 -17.83 -2.06 -3.81
C GLY A 326 -19.19 -1.47 -3.42
N ASN A 327 -19.97 -2.29 -2.74
CA ASN A 327 -21.21 -1.90 -2.08
C ASN A 327 -21.02 -2.07 -0.57
N ASP A 328 -20.90 -0.96 0.15
CA ASP A 328 -20.66 -0.97 1.60
C ASP A 328 -21.97 -1.02 2.43
N LYS A 329 -23.08 -1.31 1.78
CA LYS A 329 -24.41 -1.45 2.37
C LYS A 329 -24.86 -2.91 2.34
N GLU A 330 -25.87 -3.20 1.55
CA GLU A 330 -26.49 -4.52 1.44
C GLU A 330 -25.49 -5.61 1.03
N TYR A 331 -24.61 -5.31 0.09
CA TYR A 331 -23.65 -6.26 -0.45
C TYR A 331 -22.22 -6.09 0.09
N ARG A 332 -22.05 -5.54 1.30
CA ARG A 332 -20.72 -5.32 1.88
C ARG A 332 -19.87 -6.59 1.90
N VAL A 333 -20.41 -7.67 2.47
CA VAL A 333 -19.70 -8.94 2.59
C VAL A 333 -19.43 -9.55 1.20
N ARG A 334 -20.44 -9.57 0.34
CA ARG A 334 -20.28 -10.10 -1.03
C ARG A 334 -19.23 -9.33 -1.82
N SER A 335 -19.29 -8.00 -1.82
CA SER A 335 -18.34 -7.18 -2.56
C SER A 335 -16.93 -7.27 -2.00
N ALA A 336 -16.76 -7.32 -0.68
CA ALA A 336 -15.45 -7.55 -0.05
C ALA A 336 -14.84 -8.88 -0.50
N LYS A 337 -15.61 -9.96 -0.50
CA LYS A 337 -15.15 -11.27 -0.98
C LYS A 337 -14.89 -11.27 -2.49
N ALA A 338 -15.71 -10.57 -3.27
CA ALA A 338 -15.54 -10.47 -4.72
C ALA A 338 -14.20 -9.81 -5.07
N PHE A 339 -13.84 -8.71 -4.42
CA PHE A 339 -12.52 -8.08 -4.60
C PHE A 339 -11.38 -8.99 -4.15
N ALA A 340 -11.53 -9.72 -3.04
CA ALA A 340 -10.54 -10.68 -2.58
C ALA A 340 -10.29 -11.79 -3.62
N ILE A 341 -11.33 -12.41 -4.12
CA ILE A 341 -11.27 -13.49 -5.13
C ILE A 341 -10.63 -12.96 -6.42
N LEU A 342 -11.07 -11.80 -6.90
CA LEU A 342 -10.56 -11.20 -8.12
C LEU A 342 -9.04 -11.02 -8.09
N LEU A 343 -8.53 -10.44 -7.00
CA LEU A 343 -7.11 -10.08 -6.90
C LEU A 343 -6.21 -11.27 -6.59
N HIS A 344 -6.61 -12.10 -5.61
CA HIS A 344 -5.77 -13.19 -5.09
C HIS A 344 -5.57 -14.34 -6.08
N MET A 345 -6.41 -14.45 -7.10
CA MET A 345 -6.25 -15.46 -8.15
C MET A 345 -5.40 -14.97 -9.32
N MET A 346 -4.97 -13.71 -9.33
CA MET A 346 -4.03 -13.16 -10.32
C MET A 346 -2.58 -13.58 -10.02
N LYS A 347 -1.70 -13.44 -11.02
CA LYS A 347 -0.28 -13.71 -10.89
C LYS A 347 0.43 -12.53 -10.20
N GLY A 348 1.14 -12.79 -9.13
CA GLY A 348 1.86 -11.79 -8.36
C GLY A 348 1.82 -12.05 -6.87
N THR A 349 2.42 -11.15 -6.09
CA THR A 349 2.40 -11.19 -4.63
C THR A 349 1.29 -10.30 -4.11
N PRO A 350 0.24 -10.86 -3.46
CA PRO A 350 -0.83 -10.08 -2.87
C PRO A 350 -0.39 -9.35 -1.60
N TYR A 351 -0.90 -8.13 -1.45
CA TYR A 351 -0.73 -7.29 -0.25
C TYR A 351 -2.11 -7.01 0.34
N ILE A 352 -2.31 -7.42 1.59
CA ILE A 352 -3.52 -7.14 2.36
C ILE A 352 -3.23 -5.98 3.28
N TYR A 353 -3.98 -4.89 3.18
CA TYR A 353 -3.90 -3.81 4.15
C TYR A 353 -4.74 -4.16 5.39
N GLN A 354 -4.22 -3.90 6.59
CA GLN A 354 -4.94 -4.20 7.84
C GLN A 354 -6.41 -3.77 7.79
N GLY A 355 -7.31 -4.69 8.13
CA GLY A 355 -8.75 -4.48 8.09
C GLY A 355 -9.43 -4.84 6.78
N GLU A 356 -8.70 -4.99 5.68
CA GLU A 356 -9.26 -5.47 4.41
C GLU A 356 -9.85 -6.87 4.57
N GLU A 357 -9.20 -7.73 5.33
CA GLU A 357 -9.66 -9.09 5.65
C GLU A 357 -10.96 -9.14 6.47
N LEU A 358 -11.39 -8.01 7.02
CA LEU A 358 -12.66 -7.87 7.74
C LEU A 358 -13.75 -7.23 6.88
N GLY A 359 -13.40 -6.76 5.69
CA GLY A 359 -14.30 -5.96 4.87
C GLY A 359 -14.65 -4.60 5.49
N LEU A 360 -13.66 -3.95 6.14
CA LEU A 360 -13.87 -2.64 6.74
C LEU A 360 -14.26 -1.59 5.70
N THR A 361 -15.11 -0.66 6.12
CA THR A 361 -15.63 0.44 5.31
C THR A 361 -14.95 1.75 5.65
N ASN A 362 -15.14 2.78 4.81
CA ASN A 362 -14.82 4.16 5.16
C ASN A 362 -15.62 4.61 6.39
N THR A 363 -15.13 5.64 7.06
CA THR A 363 -15.77 6.25 8.21
C THR A 363 -16.14 7.70 7.86
N PRO A 364 -17.38 7.97 7.45
CA PRO A 364 -17.82 9.34 7.16
C PRO A 364 -17.71 10.23 8.40
N VAL A 365 -17.20 11.44 8.22
CA VAL A 365 -17.13 12.48 9.24
C VAL A 365 -17.92 13.71 8.79
N SER A 366 -18.38 14.51 9.74
CA SER A 366 -19.18 15.70 9.46
C SER A 366 -18.37 16.99 9.44
N SER A 367 -17.15 16.96 9.97
CA SER A 367 -16.34 18.16 10.17
C SER A 367 -14.85 17.85 10.02
N ILE A 368 -14.08 18.84 9.58
CA ILE A 368 -12.62 18.73 9.41
C ILE A 368 -11.90 18.48 10.72
N GLU A 369 -12.44 18.93 11.85
CA GLU A 369 -11.85 18.74 13.18
C GLU A 369 -11.79 17.27 13.61
N GLU A 370 -12.56 16.40 12.97
CA GLU A 370 -12.54 14.95 13.22
C GLU A 370 -11.41 14.22 12.46
N LEU A 371 -10.64 14.93 11.64
CA LEU A 371 -9.55 14.39 10.82
C LEU A 371 -8.19 14.82 11.36
N ASP A 372 -7.21 13.93 11.20
CA ASP A 372 -5.82 14.14 11.63
C ASP A 372 -4.85 14.33 10.44
N ASP A 373 -5.19 13.80 9.29
CA ASP A 373 -4.30 13.71 8.14
C ASP A 373 -3.94 15.07 7.54
N ILE A 374 -2.64 15.36 7.44
CA ILE A 374 -2.09 16.59 6.88
C ILE A 374 -2.57 16.84 5.44
N GLU A 375 -2.64 15.83 4.60
CA GLU A 375 -3.12 15.95 3.21
C GLU A 375 -4.57 16.45 3.19
N SER A 376 -5.42 15.87 4.02
CA SER A 376 -6.84 16.23 4.13
C SER A 376 -7.03 17.66 4.66
N ILE A 377 -6.28 18.03 5.69
CA ILE A 377 -6.36 19.36 6.31
C ILE A 377 -5.88 20.42 5.32
N ASN A 378 -4.77 20.20 4.63
CA ASN A 378 -4.26 21.14 3.64
C ASN A 378 -5.22 21.30 2.46
N MET A 379 -5.80 20.21 1.97
CA MET A 379 -6.81 20.26 0.90
C MET A 379 -8.05 21.06 1.32
N TYR A 380 -8.52 20.85 2.54
CA TYR A 380 -9.67 21.57 3.07
C TYR A 380 -9.43 23.08 3.01
N HIS A 381 -8.32 23.57 3.55
CA HIS A 381 -7.99 24.99 3.57
C HIS A 381 -7.74 25.56 2.16
N ASP A 382 -7.08 24.82 1.30
CA ASP A 382 -6.85 25.22 -0.09
C ASP A 382 -8.17 25.41 -0.85
N ARG A 383 -9.06 24.41 -0.78
CA ARG A 383 -10.33 24.47 -1.49
C ARG A 383 -11.30 25.50 -0.91
N ILE A 384 -11.28 25.74 0.40
CA ILE A 384 -12.00 26.87 1.01
C ILE A 384 -11.51 28.19 0.41
N ALA A 385 -10.20 28.39 0.34
CA ALA A 385 -9.61 29.60 -0.23
C ALA A 385 -9.94 29.77 -1.73
N ARG A 386 -10.14 28.69 -2.45
CA ARG A 386 -10.53 28.66 -3.88
C ARG A 386 -12.04 28.78 -4.09
N GLY A 387 -12.83 28.89 -3.03
CA GLY A 387 -14.27 29.10 -3.11
C GLY A 387 -15.15 27.83 -3.23
N PHE A 388 -14.59 26.66 -2.97
CA PHE A 388 -15.38 25.41 -2.90
C PHE A 388 -16.28 25.43 -1.66
N SER A 389 -17.46 24.81 -1.75
CA SER A 389 -18.34 24.66 -0.61
C SER A 389 -17.78 23.64 0.39
N VAL A 390 -18.04 23.84 1.68
CA VAL A 390 -17.69 22.88 2.73
C VAL A 390 -18.30 21.51 2.45
N GLU A 391 -19.54 21.48 1.98
CA GLU A 391 -20.24 20.23 1.63
C GLU A 391 -19.50 19.44 0.55
N SER A 392 -19.08 20.07 -0.54
CA SER A 392 -18.32 19.40 -1.62
C SER A 392 -16.95 18.93 -1.17
N ILE A 393 -16.27 19.71 -0.32
CA ILE A 393 -14.97 19.35 0.25
C ILE A 393 -15.12 18.12 1.15
N MET A 394 -16.11 18.10 2.03
CA MET A 394 -16.35 16.96 2.93
C MET A 394 -16.77 15.71 2.17
N GLU A 395 -17.54 15.83 1.08
CA GLU A 395 -17.84 14.71 0.19
C GLU A 395 -16.57 14.06 -0.36
N SER A 396 -15.64 14.86 -0.89
CA SER A 396 -14.36 14.39 -1.39
C SER A 396 -13.48 13.77 -0.29
N LEU A 397 -13.42 14.38 0.89
CA LEU A 397 -12.65 13.85 2.03
C LEU A 397 -13.20 12.52 2.52
N ASN A 398 -14.52 12.39 2.63
CA ASN A 398 -15.15 11.15 3.05
C ASN A 398 -14.97 10.03 2.02
N ALA A 399 -14.87 10.36 0.74
CA ALA A 399 -14.62 9.39 -0.33
C ALA A 399 -13.16 8.96 -0.44
N LYS A 400 -12.21 9.90 -0.32
CA LYS A 400 -10.81 9.70 -0.70
C LYS A 400 -9.79 9.98 0.40
N GLY A 401 -10.17 10.55 1.54
CA GLY A 401 -9.25 10.93 2.60
C GLY A 401 -8.52 9.73 3.21
N ARG A 402 -7.24 9.92 3.54
CA ARG A 402 -6.37 8.87 4.08
C ARG A 402 -6.80 8.37 5.45
N ASP A 403 -7.46 9.19 6.27
CA ASP A 403 -7.95 8.77 7.60
C ASP A 403 -8.94 7.61 7.54
N ASN A 404 -9.64 7.40 6.40
CA ASN A 404 -10.49 6.24 6.20
C ASN A 404 -9.73 4.91 6.38
N ALA A 405 -8.47 4.86 5.98
CA ALA A 405 -7.60 3.69 6.11
C ALA A 405 -6.90 3.62 7.49
N ARG A 406 -6.93 4.69 8.28
CA ARG A 406 -6.10 4.83 9.50
C ARG A 406 -6.89 4.68 10.79
N ARG A 407 -8.19 4.38 10.71
CA ARG A 407 -9.01 4.06 11.87
C ARG A 407 -8.50 2.79 12.55
N PRO A 408 -8.48 2.75 13.90
CA PRO A 408 -8.03 1.57 14.63
C PRO A 408 -8.80 0.30 14.26
N ILE A 409 -8.09 -0.84 14.28
CA ILE A 409 -8.69 -2.14 14.03
C ILE A 409 -9.64 -2.52 15.15
N PRO A 410 -10.88 -2.93 14.82
CA PRO A 410 -11.83 -3.44 15.79
C PRO A 410 -11.57 -4.94 16.06
N TRP A 411 -11.09 -5.27 17.25
CA TRP A 411 -10.82 -6.65 17.66
C TRP A 411 -12.05 -7.32 18.23
N THR A 412 -12.87 -6.57 18.97
CA THR A 412 -14.08 -7.06 19.63
C THR A 412 -15.21 -6.03 19.54
N ALA A 413 -16.40 -6.39 19.98
CA ALA A 413 -17.55 -5.48 20.10
C ALA A 413 -17.49 -4.61 21.39
N GLU A 414 -16.49 -4.79 22.23
CA GLU A 414 -16.33 -4.05 23.47
C GLU A 414 -15.92 -2.59 23.24
N ALA A 415 -15.84 -1.82 24.33
CA ALA A 415 -15.44 -0.41 24.26
C ALA A 415 -14.15 -0.21 23.47
N SER A 416 -14.13 0.80 22.62
CA SER A 416 -13.00 1.08 21.69
C SER A 416 -12.61 -0.12 20.81
N GLY A 417 -13.56 -1.02 20.53
CA GLY A 417 -13.35 -2.20 19.71
C GLY A 417 -12.29 -3.16 20.25
N GLY A 418 -11.94 -3.09 21.54
CA GLY A 418 -10.83 -3.85 22.09
C GLY A 418 -9.45 -3.44 21.58
N PHE A 419 -9.35 -2.34 20.83
CA PHE A 419 -8.10 -1.80 20.33
C PHE A 419 -7.24 -1.22 21.47
N THR A 420 -7.85 -0.50 22.40
CA THR A 420 -7.21 0.16 23.54
C THR A 420 -8.11 0.09 24.77
N THR A 421 -7.49 0.12 25.94
CA THR A 421 -8.20 0.35 27.22
C THR A 421 -8.34 1.84 27.55
N GLY A 422 -7.67 2.71 26.80
CA GLY A 422 -7.74 4.18 26.91
C GLY A 422 -8.63 4.79 25.83
N THR A 423 -8.33 6.03 25.45
CA THR A 423 -9.02 6.74 24.36
C THR A 423 -8.22 6.59 23.08
N PRO A 424 -8.80 6.04 21.98
CA PRO A 424 -8.08 5.92 20.70
C PRO A 424 -7.62 7.28 20.17
N TRP A 425 -6.41 7.33 19.62
CA TRP A 425 -5.87 8.55 18.99
C TRP A 425 -6.72 9.08 17.83
N LEU A 426 -7.38 8.17 17.14
CA LEU A 426 -8.38 8.43 16.10
C LEU A 426 -9.59 7.54 16.38
N ALA A 427 -10.79 8.07 16.24
CA ALA A 427 -12.00 7.31 16.56
C ALA A 427 -12.18 6.10 15.64
N LEU A 428 -12.60 4.96 16.18
CA LEU A 428 -12.98 3.80 15.40
C LEU A 428 -14.21 4.09 14.54
N ASN A 429 -14.34 3.33 13.46
CA ASN A 429 -15.61 3.29 12.73
C ASN A 429 -16.72 2.83 13.69
N PRO A 430 -17.85 3.55 13.80
CA PRO A 430 -18.94 3.20 14.73
C PRO A 430 -19.52 1.79 14.52
N ASN A 431 -19.32 1.18 13.36
CA ASN A 431 -19.81 -0.16 13.05
C ASN A 431 -18.97 -1.30 13.68
N TYR A 432 -18.01 -0.97 14.54
CA TYR A 432 -17.14 -1.98 15.18
C TYR A 432 -17.89 -3.01 16.03
N LYS A 433 -19.10 -2.69 16.46
CA LYS A 433 -19.94 -3.62 17.24
C LYS A 433 -20.39 -4.82 16.41
N GLU A 434 -20.59 -4.62 15.11
CA GLU A 434 -20.98 -5.67 14.16
C GLU A 434 -19.78 -6.22 13.38
N ILE A 435 -18.83 -5.35 13.03
CA ILE A 435 -17.67 -5.71 12.18
C ILE A 435 -16.42 -5.65 13.05
N ASN A 436 -15.95 -6.81 13.47
CA ASN A 436 -14.75 -6.94 14.29
C ASN A 436 -14.13 -8.33 14.11
N VAL A 437 -12.88 -8.46 14.53
CA VAL A 437 -12.11 -9.70 14.39
C VAL A 437 -12.80 -10.90 15.05
N GLU A 438 -13.30 -10.73 16.26
CA GLU A 438 -13.96 -11.83 17.01
C GLU A 438 -15.17 -12.36 16.25
N ALA A 439 -16.04 -11.47 15.76
CA ALA A 439 -17.21 -11.85 14.97
C ALA A 439 -16.83 -12.54 13.65
N GLU A 440 -15.80 -12.03 12.97
CA GLU A 440 -15.31 -12.63 11.71
C GLU A 440 -14.72 -14.02 11.93
N LEU A 441 -13.95 -14.24 12.98
CA LEU A 441 -13.39 -15.56 13.31
C LEU A 441 -14.46 -16.60 13.65
N GLN A 442 -15.55 -16.19 14.26
CA GLN A 442 -16.66 -17.08 14.66
C GLN A 442 -17.59 -17.44 13.51
N ASN A 443 -17.63 -16.64 12.46
CA ASN A 443 -18.48 -16.88 11.29
C ASN A 443 -17.68 -17.59 10.19
N PRO A 444 -17.97 -18.89 9.90
CA PRO A 444 -17.23 -19.63 8.86
C PRO A 444 -17.38 -19.04 7.44
N ASP A 445 -18.43 -18.24 7.21
CA ASP A 445 -18.72 -17.59 5.93
C ASP A 445 -18.29 -16.10 5.91
N SER A 446 -17.41 -15.70 6.82
CA SER A 446 -16.93 -14.33 6.92
C SER A 446 -15.96 -13.95 5.80
N VAL A 447 -15.74 -12.65 5.65
CA VAL A 447 -14.71 -12.10 4.76
C VAL A 447 -13.33 -12.65 5.13
N PHE A 448 -13.01 -12.68 6.43
CA PHE A 448 -11.76 -13.24 6.96
C PHE A 448 -11.50 -14.67 6.47
N HIS A 449 -12.47 -15.57 6.61
CA HIS A 449 -12.30 -16.96 6.20
C HIS A 449 -12.22 -17.11 4.67
N THR A 450 -12.78 -16.20 3.90
CA THR A 450 -12.56 -16.14 2.45
C THR A 450 -11.10 -15.80 2.12
N TYR A 451 -10.53 -14.76 2.76
CA TYR A 451 -9.11 -14.46 2.59
C TYR A 451 -8.22 -15.62 3.01
N ARG A 452 -8.51 -16.23 4.16
CA ARG A 452 -7.79 -17.42 4.64
C ARG A 452 -7.82 -18.55 3.63
N LYS A 453 -8.97 -18.82 3.05
CA LYS A 453 -9.14 -19.86 2.01
C LYS A 453 -8.34 -19.55 0.74
N LEU A 454 -8.36 -18.30 0.28
CA LEU A 454 -7.60 -17.87 -0.88
C LEU A 454 -6.09 -18.01 -0.66
N ILE A 455 -5.61 -17.65 0.53
CA ILE A 455 -4.21 -17.82 0.92
C ILE A 455 -3.84 -19.32 0.96
N GLN A 456 -4.72 -20.17 1.46
CA GLN A 456 -4.50 -21.61 1.49
C GLN A 456 -4.46 -22.23 0.07
N LEU A 457 -5.37 -21.80 -0.82
CA LEU A 457 -5.35 -22.23 -2.23
C LEU A 457 -4.01 -21.87 -2.89
N ARG A 458 -3.47 -20.68 -2.60
CA ARG A 458 -2.17 -20.25 -3.09
C ARG A 458 -1.04 -21.16 -2.60
N LYS A 459 -1.08 -21.59 -1.34
CA LYS A 459 -0.08 -22.49 -0.77
C LYS A 459 -0.16 -23.90 -1.36
N ASP A 460 -1.35 -24.38 -1.61
CA ASP A 460 -1.60 -25.76 -2.03
C ASP A 460 -1.49 -25.94 -3.55
N HIS A 461 -1.68 -24.89 -4.33
CA HIS A 461 -1.81 -24.98 -5.78
C HIS A 461 -0.83 -24.04 -6.51
N PRO A 462 0.24 -24.58 -7.09
CA PRO A 462 1.24 -23.80 -7.84
C PRO A 462 0.66 -22.93 -8.97
N ILE A 463 -0.47 -23.30 -9.53
CA ILE A 463 -1.13 -22.54 -10.61
C ILE A 463 -1.46 -21.09 -10.17
N VAL A 464 -1.80 -20.88 -8.90
CA VAL A 464 -2.11 -19.54 -8.38
C VAL A 464 -0.89 -18.63 -8.46
N VAL A 465 0.30 -19.16 -8.17
CA VAL A 465 1.57 -18.43 -8.19
C VAL A 465 2.15 -18.34 -9.60
N TRP A 466 2.23 -19.49 -10.31
CA TRP A 466 3.05 -19.62 -11.52
C TRP A 466 2.26 -19.73 -12.82
N GLY A 467 0.94 -19.88 -12.76
CA GLY A 467 0.10 -20.03 -13.95
C GLY A 467 0.11 -18.77 -14.83
N ASP A 468 -0.06 -18.96 -16.11
CA ASP A 468 -0.24 -17.88 -17.07
C ASP A 468 -1.64 -17.27 -16.93
N TYR A 469 -1.75 -15.98 -17.26
CA TYR A 469 -2.99 -15.21 -17.21
C TYR A 469 -3.55 -14.98 -18.61
N GLU A 470 -4.87 -15.15 -18.77
CA GLU A 470 -5.59 -14.84 -20.01
C GLU A 470 -6.97 -14.26 -19.68
N LEU A 471 -7.25 -13.04 -20.16
CA LEU A 471 -8.56 -12.43 -20.00
C LEU A 471 -9.61 -13.16 -20.82
N LEU A 472 -10.77 -13.43 -20.21
CA LEU A 472 -11.98 -13.87 -20.92
C LEU A 472 -12.85 -12.62 -21.20
N GLU A 473 -13.15 -12.38 -22.45
CA GLU A 473 -14.06 -11.30 -22.83
C GLU A 473 -15.48 -11.60 -22.37
N THR A 474 -16.04 -10.67 -21.62
CA THR A 474 -17.35 -10.79 -20.96
C THR A 474 -18.11 -9.46 -21.00
N HIS A 475 -19.32 -9.43 -20.47
CA HIS A 475 -20.06 -8.19 -20.21
C HIS A 475 -19.19 -7.19 -19.42
N SER A 476 -19.42 -5.90 -19.65
CA SER A 476 -18.58 -4.82 -19.08
C SER A 476 -18.43 -4.87 -17.55
N ASN A 477 -19.47 -5.30 -16.82
CA ASN A 477 -19.45 -5.40 -15.36
C ASN A 477 -18.87 -6.73 -14.82
N VAL A 478 -18.61 -7.68 -15.70
CA VAL A 478 -18.07 -8.99 -15.33
C VAL A 478 -16.57 -9.04 -15.67
N PHE A 479 -15.76 -9.33 -14.67
CA PHE A 479 -14.33 -9.57 -14.83
C PHE A 479 -14.07 -11.06 -14.72
N ALA A 480 -13.64 -11.70 -15.81
CA ALA A 480 -13.31 -13.11 -15.81
C ALA A 480 -11.98 -13.37 -16.51
N TYR A 481 -11.22 -14.32 -15.99
CA TYR A 481 -9.91 -14.68 -16.55
C TYR A 481 -9.53 -16.11 -16.24
N TYR A 482 -8.68 -16.65 -17.09
CA TYR A 482 -8.09 -17.98 -16.91
C TYR A 482 -6.72 -17.87 -16.26
N ARG A 483 -6.38 -18.91 -15.45
CA ARG A 483 -5.02 -19.21 -15.06
C ARG A 483 -4.70 -20.61 -15.58
N THR A 484 -3.52 -20.79 -16.16
CA THR A 484 -3.11 -22.05 -16.80
C THR A 484 -1.69 -22.43 -16.38
N LEU A 485 -1.52 -23.66 -15.91
CA LEU A 485 -0.20 -24.23 -15.60
C LEU A 485 -0.15 -25.68 -16.07
N GLY A 486 0.59 -25.94 -17.15
CA GLY A 486 0.56 -27.26 -17.78
C GLY A 486 -0.84 -27.62 -18.31
N GLU A 487 -1.38 -28.72 -17.85
CA GLU A 487 -2.75 -29.17 -18.20
C GLU A 487 -3.83 -28.61 -17.28
N GLU A 488 -3.43 -28.04 -16.16
CA GLU A 488 -4.36 -27.47 -15.17
C GLU A 488 -4.82 -26.08 -15.63
N ARG A 489 -6.14 -25.85 -15.58
CA ARG A 489 -6.74 -24.56 -15.97
C ARG A 489 -7.86 -24.16 -15.03
N TRP A 490 -7.78 -22.98 -14.47
CA TRP A 490 -8.78 -22.39 -13.59
C TRP A 490 -9.45 -21.18 -14.23
N LEU A 491 -10.73 -21.02 -13.98
CA LEU A 491 -11.50 -19.83 -14.40
C LEU A 491 -11.99 -19.09 -13.17
N THR A 492 -11.66 -17.82 -13.07
CA THR A 492 -12.19 -16.88 -12.08
C THR A 492 -13.23 -16.01 -12.74
N VAL A 493 -14.40 -15.87 -12.11
CA VAL A 493 -15.51 -15.04 -12.59
C VAL A 493 -16.00 -14.14 -11.49
N VAL A 494 -16.10 -12.84 -11.74
CA VAL A 494 -16.51 -11.85 -10.75
C VAL A 494 -17.49 -10.85 -11.36
N ASN A 495 -18.68 -10.75 -10.80
CA ASN A 495 -19.64 -9.69 -11.11
C ASN A 495 -19.35 -8.48 -10.20
N LEU A 496 -18.86 -7.39 -10.78
CA LEU A 496 -18.52 -6.14 -10.06
C LEU A 496 -19.68 -5.12 -10.17
N SER A 497 -20.90 -5.56 -9.91
CA SER A 497 -22.08 -4.68 -9.96
C SER A 497 -23.20 -5.13 -9.01
N ASP A 498 -24.11 -4.20 -8.75
CA ASP A 498 -25.35 -4.44 -8.00
C ASP A 498 -26.44 -5.14 -8.84
N PHE A 499 -26.11 -5.53 -10.08
CA PHE A 499 -27.09 -6.07 -11.03
C PHE A 499 -26.82 -7.57 -11.30
N GLU A 500 -27.89 -8.27 -11.73
CA GLU A 500 -27.72 -9.60 -12.30
C GLU A 500 -27.04 -9.45 -13.68
N GLU A 501 -26.04 -10.27 -13.93
CA GLU A 501 -25.30 -10.30 -15.20
C GLU A 501 -25.28 -11.72 -15.74
N GLU A 502 -24.97 -11.90 -17.00
CA GLU A 502 -24.87 -13.22 -17.63
C GLU A 502 -23.46 -13.49 -18.13
N ILE A 503 -23.01 -14.74 -17.95
CA ILE A 503 -21.79 -15.27 -18.56
C ILE A 503 -22.12 -16.53 -19.32
N SER A 504 -21.46 -16.74 -20.46
CA SER A 504 -21.58 -18.00 -21.18
C SER A 504 -20.19 -18.49 -21.61
N VAL A 505 -19.80 -19.64 -21.08
CA VAL A 505 -18.51 -20.26 -21.37
C VAL A 505 -18.77 -21.70 -21.79
N ASP A 506 -18.28 -22.07 -22.96
CA ASP A 506 -18.36 -23.45 -23.47
C ASP A 506 -17.21 -24.28 -22.87
N ALA A 507 -17.31 -24.55 -21.58
CA ALA A 507 -16.37 -25.38 -20.86
C ALA A 507 -17.07 -26.11 -19.71
N ARG A 508 -16.61 -27.32 -19.43
CA ARG A 508 -17.01 -28.08 -18.23
C ARG A 508 -16.01 -27.83 -17.12
N PHE A 509 -16.43 -27.99 -15.90
CA PHE A 509 -15.56 -27.91 -14.74
C PHE A 509 -15.70 -29.15 -13.86
N ASN A 510 -14.61 -29.47 -13.15
CA ASN A 510 -14.54 -30.59 -12.23
C ASN A 510 -15.01 -30.20 -10.82
N LYS A 511 -14.70 -28.97 -10.43
CA LYS A 511 -14.81 -28.54 -9.04
C LYS A 511 -14.95 -27.02 -8.95
N VAL A 512 -15.82 -26.58 -8.02
CA VAL A 512 -15.85 -25.19 -7.54
C VAL A 512 -14.84 -25.10 -6.39
N LEU A 513 -13.86 -24.22 -6.54
CA LEU A 513 -12.76 -24.05 -5.59
C LEU A 513 -13.09 -23.05 -4.49
N VAL A 514 -13.74 -21.95 -4.86
CA VAL A 514 -14.21 -20.91 -3.96
C VAL A 514 -15.41 -20.21 -4.55
N THR A 515 -16.33 -19.79 -3.70
CA THR A 515 -17.50 -18.97 -4.07
C THR A 515 -17.84 -18.04 -2.90
N ASN A 516 -18.46 -16.89 -3.19
CA ASN A 516 -18.89 -15.93 -2.17
C ASN A 516 -20.40 -15.90 -1.94
N THR A 517 -21.15 -16.80 -2.60
CA THR A 517 -22.61 -16.93 -2.46
C THR A 517 -23.00 -18.38 -2.25
N GLU A 518 -24.26 -18.61 -1.88
CA GLU A 518 -24.84 -19.94 -1.78
C GLU A 518 -25.40 -20.46 -3.12
N ASP A 519 -25.32 -19.64 -4.19
CA ASP A 519 -25.82 -20.01 -5.51
C ASP A 519 -25.12 -21.26 -6.04
N GLU A 520 -25.90 -22.23 -6.49
CA GLU A 520 -25.37 -23.46 -7.07
C GLU A 520 -24.82 -23.18 -8.48
N ILE A 521 -23.58 -23.58 -8.72
CA ILE A 521 -22.93 -23.46 -10.02
C ILE A 521 -22.92 -24.85 -10.66
N THR A 522 -23.82 -25.10 -11.58
CA THR A 522 -23.99 -26.40 -12.23
C THR A 522 -23.49 -26.42 -13.69
N ASP A 523 -23.54 -25.28 -14.33
CA ASP A 523 -23.16 -25.09 -15.75
C ASP A 523 -22.66 -23.67 -15.93
N LEU A 524 -21.78 -23.46 -16.88
CA LEU A 524 -21.26 -22.15 -17.24
C LEU A 524 -21.92 -21.57 -18.51
N HIS A 525 -22.84 -22.33 -19.14
CA HIS A 525 -23.56 -21.86 -20.32
C HIS A 525 -24.78 -21.04 -19.90
N ALA A 526 -24.84 -19.80 -20.41
CA ALA A 526 -25.90 -18.83 -20.05
C ALA A 526 -26.14 -18.71 -18.53
N TYR A 527 -25.05 -18.73 -17.75
CA TYR A 527 -25.11 -18.64 -16.29
C TYR A 527 -25.42 -17.23 -15.82
N LYS A 528 -26.40 -17.10 -14.95
CA LYS A 528 -26.80 -15.83 -14.36
C LYS A 528 -26.07 -15.60 -13.05
N LEU A 529 -25.23 -14.57 -13.05
CA LEU A 529 -24.49 -14.11 -11.89
C LEU A 529 -25.38 -13.18 -11.06
N SER A 530 -25.59 -13.52 -9.80
CA SER A 530 -26.24 -12.58 -8.85
C SER A 530 -25.33 -11.39 -8.55
N PRO A 531 -25.87 -10.28 -7.98
CA PRO A 531 -25.06 -9.11 -7.64
C PRO A 531 -23.83 -9.47 -6.82
N TRP A 532 -22.66 -8.99 -7.23
CA TRP A 532 -21.36 -9.22 -6.57
C TRP A 532 -20.99 -10.70 -6.40
N GLN A 533 -21.57 -11.58 -7.18
CA GLN A 533 -21.19 -13.00 -7.16
C GLN A 533 -19.79 -13.17 -7.76
N ALA A 534 -18.99 -13.98 -7.07
CA ALA A 534 -17.65 -14.35 -7.52
C ALA A 534 -17.37 -15.83 -7.23
N PHE A 535 -16.69 -16.49 -8.14
CA PHE A 535 -16.27 -17.88 -7.95
C PHE A 535 -15.03 -18.22 -8.77
N VAL A 536 -14.40 -19.33 -8.38
CA VAL A 536 -13.29 -19.96 -9.10
C VAL A 536 -13.62 -21.41 -9.34
N VAL A 537 -13.48 -21.88 -10.56
CA VAL A 537 -13.69 -23.26 -10.93
C VAL A 537 -12.43 -23.86 -11.59
N GLU A 538 -12.18 -25.12 -11.31
CA GLU A 538 -11.19 -25.93 -12.02
C GLU A 538 -11.85 -26.54 -13.25
N LEU A 539 -11.38 -26.14 -14.43
CA LEU A 539 -11.93 -26.62 -15.69
C LEU A 539 -11.52 -28.08 -15.96
N SER A 540 -12.43 -28.84 -16.58
CA SER A 540 -12.12 -30.18 -17.06
C SER A 540 -11.16 -30.09 -18.25
N GLY A 541 -10.18 -30.97 -18.31
CA GLY A 541 -9.37 -31.16 -19.51
C GLY A 541 -10.26 -31.55 -20.71
N ASN A 542 -9.91 -31.05 -21.90
CA ASN A 542 -10.60 -31.40 -23.14
C ASN A 542 -10.49 -32.90 -23.45
#